data_704412926418a5b082a1ee6c3e848ec6
#
_entry.id   704412926418a5b082a1ee6c3e848ec6
#
_cell.length_a   1.000
_cell.length_b   1.000
_cell.length_c   1.000
_cell.angle_alpha   90.00
_cell.angle_beta   90.00
_cell.angle_gamma   90.00
#
_symmetry.space_group_name_H-M   'P 1'
#
loop_
_entity.id
_entity.type
_entity.pdbx_description
1 polymer ?
#
loop_
_entity_poly.entity_id
_entity_poly.type
_entity_poly.pdbx_seq_one_letter_code
_entity_poly.pdbx_strand_id
1 'polypeptide(L)'
;MSEIRNDTPLIEVKNLKEHFLIQVSGFKTKPLKAVDGVSFSIKRGETLGLVGESGCGKTTVGRTLLHLYKPTDGEIIYNGKPIKTAADIKEFRTKATMVFQDPYSSLNPRMTVADIIGEPLDVHKLYKTKEERQARILELMSYVGLNSEHAARYAHEFSGGQRQRIGIARALAVNPEFIVCDEPVSALDVSIQAQVINMFQELQEKLGLTYLFIAHDLLVVRHISDRIAVMYLGKMVELADANEIYDHPLHPYSKSLLSSVPVPDPETARNNQRIILEGDIPSPLNAPSGCPFRTRCRYATDICAQTMPEFKEVKPGHFCACHNLETVD
;
A
#
# COMPACT_ATOMS: atom_id res chain seq x y z
N MET A 1 -4.76 -13.57 24.58
CA MET A 1 -5.40 -14.75 23.94
C MET A 1 -4.97 -14.74 22.48
N SER A 2 -3.98 -15.56 22.16
CA SER A 2 -3.49 -15.76 20.78
C SER A 2 -4.49 -16.66 20.07
N GLU A 3 -5.53 -16.07 19.51
CA GLU A 3 -6.43 -16.80 18.62
C GLU A 3 -5.73 -17.05 17.29
N ILE A 4 -5.75 -18.32 16.92
CA ILE A 4 -5.41 -18.98 15.67
C ILE A 4 -5.57 -17.99 14.51
N ARG A 5 -4.47 -17.38 14.05
CA ARG A 5 -4.42 -16.69 12.74
C ARG A 5 -4.74 -17.79 11.72
N ASN A 6 -5.95 -17.75 11.20
CA ASN A 6 -6.42 -18.70 10.19
C ASN A 6 -5.46 -18.54 8.98
N ASP A 7 -4.77 -19.60 8.60
CA ASP A 7 -3.71 -19.57 7.56
C ASP A 7 -4.27 -19.21 6.16
N THR A 8 -5.58 -19.10 6.06
CA THR A 8 -6.26 -18.72 4.82
C THR A 8 -6.11 -17.21 4.57
N PRO A 9 -5.57 -16.79 3.42
CA PRO A 9 -5.42 -15.38 3.10
C PRO A 9 -6.79 -14.69 2.99
N LEU A 10 -6.89 -13.47 3.52
CA LEU A 10 -8.05 -12.61 3.32
C LEU A 10 -8.09 -12.08 1.90
N ILE A 11 -6.93 -11.64 1.41
CA ILE A 11 -6.73 -11.15 0.04
C ILE A 11 -5.68 -12.04 -0.64
N GLU A 12 -5.99 -12.49 -1.86
CA GLU A 12 -5.03 -13.15 -2.73
C GLU A 12 -5.05 -12.49 -4.11
N VAL A 13 -3.89 -12.14 -4.60
CA VAL A 13 -3.68 -11.46 -5.89
C VAL A 13 -2.86 -12.38 -6.78
N LYS A 14 -3.37 -12.70 -7.98
CA LYS A 14 -2.71 -13.59 -8.93
C LYS A 14 -2.47 -12.88 -10.25
N ASN A 15 -1.20 -12.71 -10.62
CA ASN A 15 -0.76 -12.18 -11.90
C ASN A 15 -1.47 -10.87 -12.30
N LEU A 16 -1.70 -9.98 -11.33
CA LEU A 16 -2.44 -8.73 -11.53
C LEU A 16 -1.71 -7.83 -12.52
N LYS A 17 -2.46 -7.34 -13.52
CA LYS A 17 -1.97 -6.37 -14.49
C LYS A 17 -2.91 -5.17 -14.58
N GLU A 18 -2.30 -3.99 -14.66
CA GLU A 18 -2.99 -2.73 -14.96
C GLU A 18 -2.16 -1.95 -15.97
N HIS A 19 -2.66 -1.86 -17.20
CA HIS A 19 -2.01 -1.21 -18.32
C HIS A 19 -2.87 -0.04 -18.83
N PHE A 20 -2.36 1.18 -18.69
CA PHE A 20 -3.04 2.37 -19.18
C PHE A 20 -2.64 2.65 -20.63
N LEU A 21 -3.59 2.94 -21.50
CA LEU A 21 -3.30 3.39 -22.86
C LEU A 21 -2.98 4.89 -22.83
N ILE A 22 -1.73 5.23 -23.13
CA ILE A 22 -1.25 6.62 -23.17
C ILE A 22 -1.00 7.05 -24.60
N GLN A 23 -1.51 8.21 -24.99
CA GLN A 23 -1.24 8.83 -26.27
C GLN A 23 0.20 9.37 -26.30
N VAL A 24 1.03 8.89 -27.22
CA VAL A 24 2.46 9.25 -27.33
C VAL A 24 2.75 10.19 -28.49
N SER A 25 1.98 10.15 -29.58
CA SER A 25 2.10 11.06 -30.72
C SER A 25 0.90 10.91 -31.66
N GLY A 26 0.23 12.01 -32.00
CA GLY A 26 -0.94 11.99 -32.87
C GLY A 26 -1.99 10.98 -32.37
N PHE A 27 -2.35 9.99 -33.21
CA PHE A 27 -3.29 8.91 -32.86
C PHE A 27 -2.61 7.64 -32.31
N LYS A 28 -1.27 7.65 -32.13
CA LYS A 28 -0.55 6.47 -31.62
C LYS A 28 -0.64 6.39 -30.11
N THR A 29 -1.15 5.29 -29.60
CA THR A 29 -1.17 4.96 -28.17
C THR A 29 -0.14 3.86 -27.87
N LYS A 30 0.42 3.90 -26.66
CA LYS A 30 1.26 2.82 -26.10
C LYS A 30 0.70 2.40 -24.73
N PRO A 31 0.76 1.11 -24.38
CA PRO A 31 0.42 0.67 -23.04
C PRO A 31 1.51 1.09 -22.04
N LEU A 32 1.12 1.82 -21.02
CA LEU A 32 1.90 2.06 -19.82
C LEU A 32 1.61 0.91 -18.86
N LYS A 33 2.58 0.04 -18.63
CA LYS A 33 2.47 -1.13 -17.75
C LYS A 33 2.70 -0.70 -16.29
N ALA A 34 1.71 -0.07 -15.69
CA ALA A 34 1.83 0.44 -14.32
C ALA A 34 1.92 -0.70 -13.28
N VAL A 35 1.22 -1.82 -13.53
CA VAL A 35 1.33 -3.09 -12.81
C VAL A 35 1.38 -4.20 -13.86
N ASP A 36 2.36 -5.09 -13.77
CA ASP A 36 2.60 -6.08 -14.82
C ASP A 36 2.96 -7.46 -14.25
N GLY A 37 1.94 -8.19 -13.78
CA GLY A 37 2.07 -9.56 -13.29
C GLY A 37 2.47 -9.65 -11.81
N VAL A 38 1.83 -8.85 -10.96
CA VAL A 38 2.05 -8.85 -9.52
C VAL A 38 1.22 -9.93 -8.84
N SER A 39 1.86 -10.73 -7.98
CA SER A 39 1.19 -11.78 -7.18
C SER A 39 1.64 -11.73 -5.73
N PHE A 40 0.67 -11.74 -4.80
CA PHE A 40 0.91 -11.78 -3.36
C PHE A 40 -0.37 -12.19 -2.63
N SER A 41 -0.24 -12.48 -1.35
CA SER A 41 -1.38 -12.70 -0.45
C SER A 41 -1.24 -11.89 0.83
N ILE A 42 -2.36 -11.55 1.46
CA ILE A 42 -2.42 -10.88 2.76
C ILE A 42 -3.31 -11.71 3.67
N LYS A 43 -2.77 -12.13 4.82
CA LYS A 43 -3.51 -12.89 5.82
C LYS A 43 -4.47 -11.99 6.59
N ARG A 44 -5.48 -12.55 7.21
CA ARG A 44 -6.40 -11.80 8.08
C ARG A 44 -5.65 -11.22 9.29
N GLY A 45 -5.84 -9.94 9.56
CA GLY A 45 -5.15 -9.23 10.64
C GLY A 45 -3.66 -8.94 10.36
N GLU A 46 -3.19 -9.15 9.13
CA GLU A 46 -1.83 -8.84 8.69
C GLU A 46 -1.74 -7.42 8.14
N THR A 47 -0.61 -6.77 8.34
CA THR A 47 -0.19 -5.60 7.59
C THR A 47 0.88 -5.98 6.58
N LEU A 48 0.55 -5.93 5.28
CA LEU A 48 1.52 -6.03 4.21
C LEU A 48 1.99 -4.63 3.80
N GLY A 49 3.26 -4.32 4.03
CA GLY A 49 3.90 -3.11 3.54
C GLY A 49 4.22 -3.22 2.04
N LEU A 50 3.93 -2.20 1.26
CA LEU A 50 4.28 -2.13 -0.16
C LEU A 50 5.17 -0.91 -0.40
N VAL A 51 6.44 -1.16 -0.74
CA VAL A 51 7.47 -0.11 -0.87
C VAL A 51 8.09 -0.09 -2.27
N GLY A 52 8.76 1.01 -2.59
CA GLY A 52 9.49 1.23 -3.84
C GLY A 52 9.51 2.71 -4.23
N GLU A 53 10.31 3.07 -5.24
CA GLU A 53 10.43 4.43 -5.73
C GLU A 53 9.09 5.00 -6.22
N SER A 54 8.97 6.35 -6.22
CA SER A 54 7.77 7.03 -6.73
C SER A 54 7.53 6.64 -8.19
N GLY A 55 6.26 6.40 -8.55
CA GLY A 55 5.87 5.98 -9.90
C GLY A 55 6.08 4.50 -10.23
N CYS A 56 6.55 3.65 -9.30
CA CYS A 56 6.73 2.22 -9.56
C CYS A 56 5.44 1.39 -9.62
N GLY A 57 4.26 2.00 -9.34
CA GLY A 57 2.95 1.35 -9.48
C GLY A 57 2.22 1.01 -8.18
N LYS A 58 2.74 1.34 -6.99
CA LYS A 58 2.15 1.01 -5.67
C LYS A 58 0.70 1.46 -5.52
N THR A 59 0.43 2.75 -5.70
CA THR A 59 -0.92 3.32 -5.67
C THR A 59 -1.83 2.65 -6.70
N THR A 60 -1.30 2.30 -7.88
CA THR A 60 -2.06 1.59 -8.90
C THR A 60 -2.45 0.18 -8.43
N VAL A 61 -1.55 -0.56 -7.76
CA VAL A 61 -1.89 -1.86 -7.15
C VAL A 61 -3.05 -1.68 -6.16
N GLY A 62 -2.96 -0.73 -5.22
CA GLY A 62 -4.00 -0.48 -4.23
C GLY A 62 -5.36 -0.14 -4.85
N ARG A 63 -5.37 0.75 -5.84
CA ARG A 63 -6.60 1.17 -6.54
C ARG A 63 -7.20 0.05 -7.40
N THR A 64 -6.37 -0.72 -8.09
CA THR A 64 -6.83 -1.85 -8.90
C THR A 64 -7.37 -2.96 -8.00
N LEU A 65 -6.75 -3.21 -6.85
CA LEU A 65 -7.19 -4.19 -5.86
C LEU A 65 -8.61 -3.87 -5.35
N LEU A 66 -8.91 -2.59 -5.13
CA LEU A 66 -10.26 -2.13 -4.75
C LEU A 66 -11.22 -1.97 -5.94
N HIS A 67 -10.81 -2.41 -7.14
CA HIS A 67 -11.57 -2.22 -8.38
C HIS A 67 -11.93 -0.75 -8.68
N LEU A 68 -11.15 0.22 -8.19
CA LEU A 68 -11.25 1.62 -8.62
C LEU A 68 -10.72 1.76 -10.06
N TYR A 69 -9.75 0.93 -10.44
CA TYR A 69 -9.39 0.64 -11.83
C TYR A 69 -9.85 -0.77 -12.18
N LYS A 70 -10.26 -0.99 -13.42
CA LYS A 70 -10.61 -2.33 -13.90
C LYS A 70 -9.32 -3.06 -14.29
N PRO A 71 -8.97 -4.19 -13.65
CA PRO A 71 -7.78 -4.93 -14.00
C PRO A 71 -7.73 -5.24 -15.50
N THR A 72 -6.55 -5.05 -16.12
CA THR A 72 -6.31 -5.46 -17.51
C THR A 72 -6.25 -6.98 -17.62
N ASP A 73 -5.68 -7.64 -16.58
CA ASP A 73 -5.56 -9.12 -16.50
C ASP A 73 -5.27 -9.51 -15.04
N GLY A 74 -5.35 -10.80 -14.74
CA GLY A 74 -5.12 -11.38 -13.42
C GLY A 74 -6.40 -11.53 -12.59
N GLU A 75 -6.24 -12.05 -11.37
CA GLU A 75 -7.35 -12.32 -10.47
C GLU A 75 -7.12 -11.68 -9.10
N ILE A 76 -8.21 -11.18 -8.53
CA ILE A 76 -8.30 -10.72 -7.15
C ILE A 76 -9.29 -11.62 -6.43
N ILE A 77 -8.87 -12.22 -5.33
CA ILE A 77 -9.64 -13.17 -4.55
C ILE A 77 -9.79 -12.59 -3.15
N TYR A 78 -11.02 -12.51 -2.67
CA TYR A 78 -11.35 -12.07 -1.33
C TYR A 78 -12.00 -13.23 -0.56
N ASN A 79 -11.43 -13.57 0.58
CA ASN A 79 -11.91 -14.66 1.44
C ASN A 79 -12.16 -15.96 0.68
N GLY A 80 -11.24 -16.33 -0.22
CA GLY A 80 -11.32 -17.52 -1.07
C GLY A 80 -12.24 -17.41 -2.29
N LYS A 81 -12.94 -16.28 -2.49
CA LYS A 81 -13.84 -16.06 -3.64
C LYS A 81 -13.25 -15.08 -4.63
N PRO A 82 -13.12 -15.43 -5.93
CA PRO A 82 -12.71 -14.49 -6.97
C PRO A 82 -13.74 -13.36 -7.14
N ILE A 83 -13.25 -12.13 -7.24
CA ILE A 83 -14.08 -10.94 -7.50
C ILE A 83 -14.17 -10.74 -9.01
N LYS A 84 -15.31 -11.14 -9.62
CA LYS A 84 -15.46 -11.12 -11.10
C LYS A 84 -16.66 -10.29 -11.59
N THR A 85 -17.75 -10.30 -10.83
CA THR A 85 -19.00 -9.65 -11.25
C THR A 85 -19.18 -8.29 -10.58
N ALA A 86 -20.07 -7.46 -11.13
CA ALA A 86 -20.44 -6.20 -10.50
C ALA A 86 -21.05 -6.40 -9.09
N ALA A 87 -21.71 -7.53 -8.87
CA ALA A 87 -22.26 -7.89 -7.56
C ALA A 87 -21.14 -8.19 -6.56
N ASP A 88 -20.12 -8.98 -6.95
CA ASP A 88 -18.97 -9.29 -6.11
C ASP A 88 -18.19 -8.01 -5.76
N ILE A 89 -17.99 -7.12 -6.73
CA ILE A 89 -17.31 -5.82 -6.52
C ILE A 89 -18.10 -4.96 -5.53
N LYS A 90 -19.43 -4.92 -5.66
CA LYS A 90 -20.28 -4.16 -4.74
C LYS A 90 -20.22 -4.73 -3.32
N GLU A 91 -20.26 -6.03 -3.16
CA GLU A 91 -20.12 -6.72 -1.88
C GLU A 91 -18.72 -6.42 -1.28
N PHE A 92 -17.66 -6.60 -2.06
CA PHE A 92 -16.29 -6.37 -1.63
C PHE A 92 -16.08 -4.92 -1.15
N ARG A 93 -16.63 -3.92 -1.84
CA ARG A 93 -16.52 -2.49 -1.45
C ARG A 93 -17.22 -2.15 -0.14
N THR A 94 -18.07 -3.01 0.41
CA THR A 94 -18.58 -2.85 1.78
C THR A 94 -17.63 -3.40 2.83
N LYS A 95 -16.62 -4.17 2.41
CA LYS A 95 -15.64 -4.85 3.27
C LYS A 95 -14.20 -4.33 3.09
N ALA A 96 -13.97 -3.58 2.02
CA ALA A 96 -12.66 -3.06 1.67
C ALA A 96 -12.73 -1.57 1.34
N THR A 97 -11.87 -0.78 1.95
CA THR A 97 -11.86 0.69 1.82
C THR A 97 -10.44 1.22 1.56
N MET A 98 -10.34 2.53 1.34
CA MET A 98 -9.06 3.20 1.11
C MET A 98 -8.92 4.44 1.97
N VAL A 99 -7.73 4.60 2.55
CA VAL A 99 -7.25 5.86 3.10
C VAL A 99 -6.31 6.47 2.08
N PHE A 100 -6.60 7.69 1.63
CA PHE A 100 -5.90 8.36 0.53
C PHE A 100 -4.68 9.14 1.01
N GLN A 101 -3.72 9.33 0.10
CA GLN A 101 -2.44 10.00 0.31
C GLN A 101 -2.60 11.47 0.74
N ASP A 102 -3.47 12.22 0.07
CA ASP A 102 -3.68 13.63 0.34
C ASP A 102 -5.00 13.88 1.08
N PRO A 103 -4.94 14.23 2.38
CA PRO A 103 -6.13 14.51 3.15
C PRO A 103 -6.85 15.80 2.72
N TYR A 104 -6.17 16.70 1.99
CA TYR A 104 -6.78 17.93 1.49
C TYR A 104 -7.69 17.68 0.29
N SER A 105 -7.21 16.91 -0.69
CA SER A 105 -7.98 16.62 -1.92
C SER A 105 -9.02 15.52 -1.71
N SER A 106 -8.85 14.66 -0.69
CA SER A 106 -9.75 13.53 -0.43
C SER A 106 -11.02 13.89 0.34
N LEU A 107 -11.07 15.06 0.97
CA LEU A 107 -12.23 15.54 1.75
C LEU A 107 -12.89 16.73 1.03
N ASN A 108 -14.22 16.69 0.91
CA ASN A 108 -14.97 17.82 0.36
C ASN A 108 -14.94 18.99 1.38
N PRO A 109 -14.33 20.15 1.04
CA PRO A 109 -14.16 21.26 1.99
C PRO A 109 -15.48 21.93 2.39
N ARG A 110 -16.57 21.65 1.68
CA ARG A 110 -17.92 22.21 1.94
C ARG A 110 -18.78 21.30 2.82
N MET A 111 -18.28 20.13 3.21
CA MET A 111 -18.97 19.19 4.08
C MET A 111 -18.48 19.33 5.51
N THR A 112 -19.36 19.10 6.48
CA THR A 112 -18.97 18.97 7.89
C THR A 112 -18.28 17.63 8.15
N VAL A 113 -17.57 17.53 9.27
CA VAL A 113 -16.94 16.27 9.69
C VAL A 113 -17.98 15.14 9.79
N ALA A 114 -19.16 15.45 10.37
CA ALA A 114 -20.25 14.48 10.48
C ALA A 114 -20.78 14.02 9.11
N ASP A 115 -20.87 14.94 8.12
CA ASP A 115 -21.29 14.59 6.78
C ASP A 115 -20.26 13.70 6.07
N ILE A 116 -18.96 14.04 6.18
CA ILE A 116 -17.88 13.28 5.57
C ILE A 116 -17.79 11.85 6.12
N ILE A 117 -17.86 11.70 7.45
CA ILE A 117 -17.81 10.38 8.10
C ILE A 117 -19.11 9.61 7.86
N GLY A 118 -20.24 10.33 7.79
CA GLY A 118 -21.56 9.76 7.57
C GLY A 118 -21.86 9.35 6.13
N GLU A 119 -21.17 9.95 5.12
CA GLU A 119 -21.44 9.67 3.71
C GLU A 119 -21.42 8.16 3.35
N PRO A 120 -20.42 7.35 3.76
CA PRO A 120 -20.44 5.91 3.51
C PRO A 120 -21.61 5.20 4.20
N LEU A 121 -22.03 5.65 5.39
CA LEU A 121 -23.21 5.11 6.09
C LEU A 121 -24.48 5.35 5.28
N ASP A 122 -24.61 6.53 4.69
CA ASP A 122 -25.76 6.93 3.87
C ASP A 122 -25.81 6.15 2.55
N VAL A 123 -24.67 6.06 1.85
CA VAL A 123 -24.55 5.36 0.56
C VAL A 123 -24.88 3.87 0.70
N HIS A 124 -24.38 3.23 1.76
CA HIS A 124 -24.58 1.80 2.00
C HIS A 124 -25.79 1.49 2.88
N LYS A 125 -26.54 2.51 3.35
CA LYS A 125 -27.73 2.38 4.20
C LYS A 125 -27.48 1.55 5.46
N LEU A 126 -26.42 1.89 6.19
CA LEU A 126 -25.93 1.11 7.34
C LEU A 126 -26.55 1.49 8.68
N TYR A 127 -27.63 2.25 8.69
CA TYR A 127 -28.38 2.66 9.87
C TYR A 127 -29.89 2.64 9.59
N LYS A 128 -30.68 2.54 10.64
CA LYS A 128 -32.14 2.54 10.58
C LYS A 128 -32.75 3.88 10.97
N THR A 129 -32.13 4.60 11.92
CA THR A 129 -32.60 5.87 12.41
C THR A 129 -31.49 6.93 12.36
N LYS A 130 -31.87 8.22 12.42
CA LYS A 130 -30.89 9.33 12.45
C LYS A 130 -30.03 9.29 13.73
N GLU A 131 -30.60 8.83 14.81
CA GLU A 131 -29.93 8.69 16.11
C GLU A 131 -28.84 7.62 16.03
N GLU A 132 -29.11 6.46 15.40
CA GLU A 132 -28.11 5.41 15.14
C GLU A 132 -26.96 5.95 14.27
N ARG A 133 -27.30 6.69 13.19
CA ARG A 133 -26.29 7.32 12.34
C ARG A 133 -25.39 8.26 13.14
N GLN A 134 -25.97 9.15 13.94
CA GLN A 134 -25.22 10.11 14.75
C GLN A 134 -24.35 9.41 15.80
N ALA A 135 -24.89 8.42 16.50
CA ALA A 135 -24.15 7.64 17.48
C ALA A 135 -22.94 6.96 16.86
N ARG A 136 -23.11 6.37 15.65
CA ARG A 136 -22.00 5.72 14.91
C ARG A 136 -20.93 6.73 14.47
N ILE A 137 -21.32 7.92 14.02
CA ILE A 137 -20.36 8.98 13.67
C ILE A 137 -19.51 9.38 14.89
N LEU A 138 -20.14 9.60 16.05
CA LEU A 138 -19.43 9.98 17.27
C LEU A 138 -18.50 8.84 17.76
N GLU A 139 -18.91 7.59 17.62
CA GLU A 139 -18.07 6.44 17.91
C GLU A 139 -16.84 6.40 16.99
N LEU A 140 -17.02 6.59 15.69
CA LEU A 140 -15.91 6.63 14.69
C LEU A 140 -14.95 7.79 14.98
N MET A 141 -15.48 8.96 15.36
CA MET A 141 -14.67 10.10 15.79
C MET A 141 -13.84 9.76 17.03
N SER A 142 -14.41 9.05 17.99
CA SER A 142 -13.69 8.62 19.19
C SER A 142 -12.53 7.67 18.89
N TYR A 143 -12.70 6.75 17.91
CA TYR A 143 -11.64 5.82 17.49
C TYR A 143 -10.39 6.53 16.97
N VAL A 144 -10.55 7.68 16.34
CA VAL A 144 -9.44 8.46 15.78
C VAL A 144 -9.04 9.65 16.68
N GLY A 145 -9.54 9.73 17.90
CA GLY A 145 -9.20 10.78 18.87
C GLY A 145 -9.70 12.18 18.49
N LEU A 146 -10.84 12.28 17.78
CA LEU A 146 -11.51 13.53 17.48
C LEU A 146 -12.58 13.83 18.52
N ASN A 147 -12.66 15.10 18.97
CA ASN A 147 -13.71 15.54 19.90
C ASN A 147 -15.07 15.57 19.19
N SER A 148 -16.15 15.14 19.87
CA SER A 148 -17.52 15.18 19.39
C SER A 148 -17.99 16.57 18.96
N GLU A 149 -17.50 17.64 19.60
CA GLU A 149 -17.78 19.04 19.24
C GLU A 149 -17.30 19.40 17.82
N HIS A 150 -16.33 18.65 17.30
CA HIS A 150 -15.82 18.83 15.95
C HIS A 150 -16.78 18.33 14.85
N ALA A 151 -17.86 17.61 15.19
CA ALA A 151 -18.78 17.00 14.23
C ALA A 151 -19.44 18.03 13.29
N ALA A 152 -19.77 19.21 13.78
CA ALA A 152 -20.41 20.28 13.03
C ALA A 152 -19.44 21.22 12.29
N ARG A 153 -18.13 21.06 12.48
CA ARG A 153 -17.12 21.91 11.82
C ARG A 153 -16.80 21.43 10.42
N TYR A 154 -16.34 22.33 9.59
CA TYR A 154 -15.94 22.02 8.21
C TYR A 154 -14.52 21.48 8.14
N ALA A 155 -14.25 20.60 7.16
CA ALA A 155 -12.94 19.97 6.98
C ALA A 155 -11.78 20.97 6.83
N HIS A 156 -12.02 22.14 6.22
CA HIS A 156 -10.99 23.15 6.01
C HIS A 156 -10.51 23.86 7.30
N GLU A 157 -11.23 23.73 8.41
CA GLU A 157 -10.87 24.30 9.71
C GLU A 157 -9.86 23.45 10.51
N PHE A 158 -9.47 22.27 9.97
CA PHE A 158 -8.61 21.30 10.65
C PHE A 158 -7.18 21.30 10.10
N SER A 159 -6.22 20.93 10.95
CA SER A 159 -4.84 20.66 10.54
C SER A 159 -4.75 19.43 9.63
N GLY A 160 -3.61 19.25 8.92
CA GLY A 160 -3.37 18.09 8.06
C GLY A 160 -3.55 16.76 8.79
N GLY A 161 -2.98 16.63 9.99
CA GLY A 161 -3.12 15.41 10.80
C GLY A 161 -4.55 15.15 11.27
N GLN A 162 -5.30 16.21 11.62
CA GLN A 162 -6.73 16.06 11.97
C GLN A 162 -7.57 15.68 10.76
N ARG A 163 -7.30 16.24 9.57
CA ARG A 163 -7.96 15.82 8.32
C ARG A 163 -7.67 14.36 7.98
N GLN A 164 -6.43 13.92 8.20
CA GLN A 164 -6.08 12.51 8.03
C GLN A 164 -6.92 11.61 8.96
N ARG A 165 -7.08 11.99 10.22
CA ARG A 165 -7.96 11.30 11.19
C ARG A 165 -9.41 11.26 10.72
N ILE A 166 -9.94 12.34 10.13
CA ILE A 166 -11.28 12.38 9.53
C ILE A 166 -11.36 11.37 8.36
N GLY A 167 -10.35 11.33 7.48
CA GLY A 167 -10.28 10.38 6.37
C GLY A 167 -10.24 8.92 6.83
N ILE A 168 -9.52 8.63 7.93
CA ILE A 168 -9.47 7.30 8.54
C ILE A 168 -10.84 6.95 9.14
N ALA A 169 -11.48 7.86 9.89
CA ALA A 169 -12.82 7.65 10.43
C ALA A 169 -13.85 7.36 9.34
N ARG A 170 -13.78 8.09 8.21
CA ARG A 170 -14.61 7.82 7.02
C ARG A 170 -14.38 6.41 6.47
N ALA A 171 -13.13 5.98 6.35
CA ALA A 171 -12.81 4.63 5.86
C ALA A 171 -13.34 3.52 6.79
N LEU A 172 -13.41 3.76 8.10
CA LEU A 172 -13.94 2.82 9.09
C LEU A 172 -15.47 2.73 9.09
N ALA A 173 -16.19 3.66 8.46
CA ALA A 173 -17.63 3.78 8.55
C ALA A 173 -18.39 2.51 8.11
N VAL A 174 -17.90 1.80 7.09
CA VAL A 174 -18.52 0.58 6.55
C VAL A 174 -18.14 -0.69 7.31
N ASN A 175 -17.44 -0.60 8.45
CA ASN A 175 -16.89 -1.76 9.17
C ASN A 175 -16.03 -2.65 8.24
N PRO A 176 -14.97 -2.10 7.66
CA PRO A 176 -14.15 -2.86 6.72
C PRO A 176 -13.38 -3.98 7.41
N GLU A 177 -13.04 -5.02 6.66
CA GLU A 177 -12.10 -6.06 7.05
C GLU A 177 -10.71 -5.80 6.46
N PHE A 178 -10.66 -5.01 5.36
CA PHE A 178 -9.45 -4.68 4.65
C PHE A 178 -9.37 -3.19 4.31
N ILE A 179 -8.21 -2.57 4.53
CA ILE A 179 -7.98 -1.16 4.19
C ILE A 179 -6.68 -1.03 3.40
N VAL A 180 -6.76 -0.39 2.23
CA VAL A 180 -5.57 0.09 1.51
C VAL A 180 -5.22 1.48 2.05
N CYS A 181 -4.04 1.60 2.65
CA CYS A 181 -3.48 2.85 3.16
C CYS A 181 -2.48 3.38 2.14
N ASP A 182 -2.90 4.32 1.27
CA ASP A 182 -2.06 4.88 0.21
C ASP A 182 -1.29 6.10 0.73
N GLU A 183 -0.04 5.90 1.11
CA GLU A 183 0.86 6.92 1.70
C GLU A 183 0.20 7.77 2.80
N PRO A 184 -0.44 7.17 3.81
CA PRO A 184 -1.36 7.87 4.72
C PRO A 184 -0.68 8.89 5.65
N VAL A 185 0.65 8.96 5.64
CA VAL A 185 1.44 9.85 6.52
C VAL A 185 2.41 10.74 5.76
N SER A 186 2.51 10.63 4.42
CA SER A 186 3.54 11.32 3.62
C SER A 186 3.46 12.85 3.65
N ALA A 187 2.27 13.41 3.89
CA ALA A 187 2.01 14.87 3.95
C ALA A 187 2.01 15.43 5.39
N LEU A 188 2.46 14.65 6.39
CA LEU A 188 2.40 15.01 7.80
C LEU A 188 3.79 15.21 8.39
N ASP A 189 3.87 16.06 9.43
CA ASP A 189 5.09 16.23 10.23
C ASP A 189 5.44 14.93 10.98
N VAL A 190 6.74 14.68 11.23
CA VAL A 190 7.26 13.43 11.82
C VAL A 190 6.55 13.05 13.12
N SER A 191 6.31 14.02 14.01
CA SER A 191 5.61 13.76 15.29
C SER A 191 4.15 13.33 15.09
N ILE A 192 3.48 13.86 14.10
CA ILE A 192 2.10 13.51 13.75
C ILE A 192 2.06 12.16 13.00
N GLN A 193 3.08 11.88 12.16
CA GLN A 193 3.22 10.57 11.51
C GLN A 193 3.22 9.44 12.54
N ALA A 194 4.06 9.55 13.59
CA ALA A 194 4.14 8.54 14.65
C ALA A 194 2.79 8.32 15.35
N GLN A 195 2.05 9.40 15.64
CA GLN A 195 0.71 9.29 16.24
C GLN A 195 -0.30 8.58 15.34
N VAL A 196 -0.27 8.86 14.03
CA VAL A 196 -1.18 8.23 13.06
C VAL A 196 -0.84 6.75 12.87
N ILE A 197 0.45 6.39 12.89
CA ILE A 197 0.88 4.99 12.79
C ILE A 197 0.46 4.18 14.01
N ASN A 198 0.70 4.70 15.22
CA ASN A 198 0.24 4.06 16.45
C ASN A 198 -1.29 3.88 16.44
N MET A 199 -2.03 4.87 15.96
CA MET A 199 -3.48 4.78 15.81
C MET A 199 -3.88 3.65 14.82
N PHE A 200 -3.17 3.44 13.71
CA PHE A 200 -3.44 2.30 12.81
C PHE A 200 -3.23 0.96 13.51
N GLN A 201 -2.17 0.82 14.32
CA GLN A 201 -1.90 -0.40 15.10
C GLN A 201 -3.00 -0.64 16.15
N GLU A 202 -3.38 0.39 16.91
CA GLU A 202 -4.49 0.30 17.89
C GLU A 202 -5.81 -0.09 17.22
N LEU A 203 -6.12 0.49 16.05
CA LEU A 203 -7.31 0.15 15.28
C LEU A 203 -7.27 -1.28 14.75
N GLN A 204 -6.10 -1.76 14.31
CA GLN A 204 -5.89 -3.14 13.87
C GLN A 204 -6.17 -4.14 15.00
N GLU A 205 -5.59 -3.91 16.17
CA GLU A 205 -5.80 -4.76 17.35
C GLU A 205 -7.26 -4.75 17.82
N LYS A 206 -7.87 -3.55 17.88
CA LYS A 206 -9.22 -3.37 18.40
C LYS A 206 -10.31 -3.90 17.46
N LEU A 207 -10.14 -3.74 16.15
CA LEU A 207 -11.15 -4.02 15.12
C LEU A 207 -10.82 -5.24 14.25
N GLY A 208 -9.64 -5.85 14.41
CA GLY A 208 -9.21 -6.99 13.60
C GLY A 208 -8.94 -6.64 12.14
N LEU A 209 -8.45 -5.42 11.87
CA LEU A 209 -8.26 -4.91 10.52
C LEU A 209 -7.06 -5.55 9.82
N THR A 210 -7.15 -5.67 8.51
CA THR A 210 -6.08 -6.11 7.62
C THR A 210 -5.66 -4.94 6.74
N TYR A 211 -4.35 -4.72 6.58
CA TYR A 211 -3.85 -3.56 5.83
C TYR A 211 -2.98 -3.95 4.63
N LEU A 212 -3.14 -3.22 3.53
CA LEU A 212 -2.08 -3.00 2.54
C LEU A 212 -1.55 -1.58 2.78
N PHE A 213 -0.36 -1.47 3.37
CA PHE A 213 0.24 -0.20 3.76
C PHE A 213 1.28 0.23 2.72
N ILE A 214 0.92 1.21 1.89
CA ILE A 214 1.79 1.77 0.85
C ILE A 214 2.53 2.96 1.43
N ALA A 215 3.85 2.94 1.38
CA ALA A 215 4.68 4.09 1.73
C ALA A 215 6.00 4.08 0.97
N HIS A 216 6.69 5.21 0.97
CA HIS A 216 8.05 5.34 0.46
C HIS A 216 9.09 5.33 1.59
N ASP A 217 8.69 5.59 2.83
CA ASP A 217 9.55 5.53 4.01
C ASP A 217 9.61 4.11 4.58
N LEU A 218 10.78 3.49 4.44
CA LEU A 218 11.03 2.12 4.89
C LEU A 218 11.01 1.98 6.41
N LEU A 219 11.37 3.01 7.18
CA LEU A 219 11.33 2.97 8.65
C LEU A 219 9.89 2.88 9.14
N VAL A 220 9.01 3.67 8.55
CA VAL A 220 7.58 3.65 8.83
C VAL A 220 7.00 2.26 8.52
N VAL A 221 7.33 1.73 7.34
CA VAL A 221 6.81 0.43 6.90
C VAL A 221 7.33 -0.72 7.77
N ARG A 222 8.61 -0.71 8.17
CA ARG A 222 9.17 -1.70 9.11
C ARG A 222 8.39 -1.73 10.43
N HIS A 223 8.02 -0.55 10.93
CA HIS A 223 7.38 -0.43 12.24
C HIS A 223 5.95 -0.98 12.26
N ILE A 224 5.20 -0.83 11.16
CA ILE A 224 3.78 -1.21 11.11
C ILE A 224 3.53 -2.56 10.43
N SER A 225 4.46 -3.06 9.61
CA SER A 225 4.21 -4.20 8.73
C SER A 225 4.72 -5.52 9.30
N ASP A 226 3.95 -6.59 9.11
CA ASP A 226 4.37 -7.97 9.37
C ASP A 226 5.30 -8.45 8.24
N ARG A 227 4.95 -8.17 6.98
CA ARG A 227 5.74 -8.48 5.78
C ARG A 227 5.87 -7.25 4.89
N ILE A 228 6.96 -7.22 4.13
CA ILE A 228 7.23 -6.13 3.17
C ILE A 228 7.38 -6.70 1.77
N ALA A 229 6.70 -6.07 0.82
CA ALA A 229 6.78 -6.30 -0.60
C ALA A 229 7.46 -5.11 -1.28
N VAL A 230 8.51 -5.37 -2.06
CA VAL A 230 9.28 -4.34 -2.77
C VAL A 230 8.89 -4.36 -4.24
N MET A 231 8.47 -3.20 -4.77
CA MET A 231 8.09 -3.01 -6.18
C MET A 231 9.09 -2.16 -6.94
N TYR A 232 9.38 -2.55 -8.17
CA TYR A 232 10.16 -1.77 -9.14
C TYR A 232 9.54 -1.85 -10.53
N LEU A 233 9.23 -0.71 -11.16
CA LEU A 233 8.64 -0.60 -12.52
C LEU A 233 7.49 -1.59 -12.77
N GLY A 234 6.48 -1.58 -11.91
CA GLY A 234 5.28 -2.41 -12.06
C GLY A 234 5.46 -3.89 -11.70
N LYS A 235 6.62 -4.30 -11.21
CA LYS A 235 6.95 -5.68 -10.85
C LYS A 235 7.26 -5.82 -9.37
N MET A 236 6.89 -6.98 -8.79
CA MET A 236 7.42 -7.39 -7.49
C MET A 236 8.85 -7.88 -7.68
N VAL A 237 9.77 -7.39 -6.86
CA VAL A 237 11.17 -7.81 -6.90
C VAL A 237 11.59 -8.58 -5.66
N GLU A 238 10.97 -8.31 -4.51
CA GLU A 238 11.23 -9.02 -3.25
C GLU A 238 10.01 -8.98 -2.33
N LEU A 239 9.79 -10.02 -1.54
CA LEU A 239 8.78 -10.10 -0.48
C LEU A 239 9.24 -11.04 0.61
N ALA A 240 9.25 -10.58 1.86
CA ALA A 240 9.53 -11.41 3.02
C ALA A 240 8.95 -10.79 4.31
N ASP A 241 9.23 -11.41 5.46
CA ASP A 241 9.05 -10.81 6.79
C ASP A 241 9.72 -9.43 6.86
N ALA A 242 9.13 -8.49 7.58
CA ALA A 242 9.62 -7.11 7.61
C ALA A 242 11.07 -7.02 8.15
N ASN A 243 11.42 -7.81 9.17
CA ASN A 243 12.78 -7.84 9.70
C ASN A 243 13.74 -8.52 8.73
N GLU A 244 13.31 -9.61 8.06
CA GLU A 244 14.14 -10.32 7.07
C GLU A 244 14.50 -9.40 5.88
N ILE A 245 13.56 -8.59 5.38
CA ILE A 245 13.85 -7.58 4.34
C ILE A 245 14.89 -6.56 4.84
N TYR A 246 14.83 -6.20 6.11
CA TYR A 246 15.72 -5.18 6.69
C TYR A 246 17.12 -5.72 6.95
N ASP A 247 17.19 -6.89 7.56
CA ASP A 247 18.44 -7.48 8.05
C ASP A 247 19.17 -8.27 6.94
N HIS A 248 18.41 -8.89 6.02
CA HIS A 248 18.90 -9.79 4.97
C HIS A 248 18.26 -9.57 3.60
N PRO A 249 18.29 -8.33 3.05
CA PRO A 249 17.74 -8.07 1.73
C PRO A 249 18.50 -8.87 0.66
N LEU A 250 17.77 -9.51 -0.26
CA LEU A 250 18.36 -10.34 -1.32
C LEU A 250 18.47 -9.59 -2.66
N HIS A 251 17.45 -8.80 -3.01
CA HIS A 251 17.46 -8.10 -4.29
C HIS A 251 18.37 -6.85 -4.22
N PRO A 252 19.24 -6.61 -5.23
CA PRO A 252 20.13 -5.43 -5.25
C PRO A 252 19.41 -4.09 -5.10
N TYR A 253 18.18 -3.98 -5.61
CA TYR A 253 17.35 -2.80 -5.44
C TYR A 253 16.91 -2.60 -3.97
N SER A 254 16.50 -3.65 -3.30
CA SER A 254 16.14 -3.60 -1.86
C SER A 254 17.34 -3.19 -1.01
N LYS A 255 18.52 -3.74 -1.29
CA LYS A 255 19.78 -3.31 -0.63
C LYS A 255 20.04 -1.82 -0.82
N SER A 256 19.86 -1.31 -2.03
CA SER A 256 20.04 0.11 -2.32
C SER A 256 19.02 0.99 -1.61
N LEU A 257 17.73 0.59 -1.59
CA LEU A 257 16.69 1.31 -0.86
C LEU A 257 17.02 1.40 0.64
N LEU A 258 17.39 0.28 1.25
CA LEU A 258 17.74 0.19 2.67
C LEU A 258 19.00 0.97 3.01
N SER A 259 20.01 0.97 2.12
CA SER A 259 21.25 1.74 2.32
C SER A 259 21.00 3.26 2.37
N SER A 260 19.88 3.73 1.87
CA SER A 260 19.50 5.15 1.89
C SER A 260 18.76 5.58 3.16
N VAL A 261 18.38 4.61 4.01
CA VAL A 261 17.70 4.88 5.28
C VAL A 261 18.65 5.52 6.27
N PRO A 262 18.31 6.68 6.86
CA PRO A 262 19.16 7.32 7.86
C PRO A 262 19.32 6.43 9.11
N VAL A 263 20.55 6.20 9.52
CA VAL A 263 20.87 5.49 10.77
C VAL A 263 21.02 6.52 11.88
N PRO A 264 20.27 6.41 13.00
CA PRO A 264 20.32 7.41 14.06
C PRO A 264 21.67 7.48 14.80
N ASP A 265 22.42 6.36 14.82
CA ASP A 265 23.72 6.29 15.46
C ASP A 265 24.82 6.91 14.57
N PRO A 266 25.51 7.98 15.02
CA PRO A 266 26.54 8.65 14.22
C PRO A 266 27.76 7.78 13.86
N GLU A 267 28.13 6.79 14.67
CA GLU A 267 29.26 5.90 14.38
C GLU A 267 28.89 4.90 13.29
N THR A 268 27.71 4.29 13.40
CA THR A 268 27.17 3.39 12.38
C THR A 268 26.89 4.14 11.08
N ALA A 269 26.37 5.38 11.15
CA ALA A 269 26.10 6.21 9.99
C ALA A 269 27.37 6.54 9.18
N ARG A 270 28.53 6.75 9.84
CA ARG A 270 29.82 7.00 9.17
C ARG A 270 30.35 5.76 8.45
N ASN A 271 30.05 4.58 8.96
CA ASN A 271 30.49 3.30 8.40
C ASN A 271 29.53 2.74 7.36
N ASN A 272 28.27 3.23 7.33
CA ASN A 272 27.27 2.79 6.37
C ASN A 272 27.53 3.39 4.98
N GLN A 273 28.05 2.58 4.06
CA GLN A 273 28.27 2.99 2.68
C GLN A 273 26.94 2.99 1.92
N ARG A 274 26.41 4.18 1.68
CA ARG A 274 25.21 4.34 0.82
C ARG A 274 25.47 3.79 -0.57
N ILE A 275 24.63 2.87 -1.02
CA ILE A 275 24.67 2.34 -2.39
C ILE A 275 24.00 3.37 -3.31
N ILE A 276 24.82 4.13 -4.04
CA ILE A 276 24.35 5.10 -5.03
C ILE A 276 24.00 4.34 -6.29
N LEU A 277 22.72 4.43 -6.71
CA LEU A 277 22.28 3.87 -7.98
C LEU A 277 22.68 4.81 -9.11
N GLU A 278 23.40 4.30 -10.09
CA GLU A 278 23.76 5.05 -11.29
C GLU A 278 22.60 5.04 -12.31
N GLY A 279 22.45 6.14 -13.05
CA GLY A 279 21.44 6.30 -14.10
C GLY A 279 20.05 6.67 -13.59
N ASP A 280 19.22 7.10 -14.54
CA ASP A 280 17.83 7.50 -14.30
C ASP A 280 16.89 6.28 -14.16
N ILE A 281 15.76 6.50 -13.51
CA ILE A 281 14.68 5.51 -13.46
C ILE A 281 14.13 5.35 -14.89
N PRO A 282 14.17 4.14 -15.46
CA PRO A 282 13.64 3.93 -16.80
C PRO A 282 12.15 4.25 -16.88
N SER A 283 11.71 4.81 -18.01
CA SER A 283 10.29 5.08 -18.22
C SER A 283 9.49 3.77 -18.30
N PRO A 284 8.37 3.66 -17.59
CA PRO A 284 7.48 2.50 -17.69
C PRO A 284 6.91 2.28 -19.10
N LEU A 285 6.92 3.33 -19.95
CA LEU A 285 6.54 3.23 -21.38
C LEU A 285 7.57 2.50 -22.24
N ASN A 286 8.84 2.51 -21.81
CA ASN A 286 9.97 1.89 -22.49
C ASN A 286 10.81 1.11 -21.46
N ALA A 287 10.15 0.23 -20.70
CA ALA A 287 10.82 -0.59 -19.70
C ALA A 287 11.94 -1.43 -20.35
N PRO A 288 13.09 -1.60 -19.69
CA PRO A 288 14.18 -2.44 -20.18
C PRO A 288 13.71 -3.89 -20.43
N SER A 289 14.29 -4.55 -21.43
CA SER A 289 14.08 -6.00 -21.66
C SER A 289 14.63 -6.81 -20.49
N GLY A 290 14.11 -8.02 -20.25
CA GLY A 290 14.55 -8.88 -19.17
C GLY A 290 14.31 -8.27 -17.79
N CYS A 291 15.31 -8.23 -16.91
CA CYS A 291 15.19 -7.63 -15.60
C CYS A 291 15.05 -6.09 -15.70
N PRO A 292 13.98 -5.48 -15.19
CA PRO A 292 13.76 -4.03 -15.30
C PRO A 292 14.79 -3.20 -14.53
N PHE A 293 15.43 -3.78 -13.51
CA PHE A 293 16.45 -3.12 -12.71
C PHE A 293 17.87 -3.20 -13.32
N ARG A 294 18.10 -4.00 -14.39
CA ARG A 294 19.43 -4.28 -14.97
C ARG A 294 20.25 -3.04 -15.33
N THR A 295 19.61 -1.96 -15.74
CA THR A 295 20.27 -0.71 -16.16
C THR A 295 20.85 0.08 -15.00
N ARG A 296 20.45 -0.23 -13.77
CA ARG A 296 20.91 0.41 -12.51
C ARG A 296 21.59 -0.59 -11.57
N CYS A 297 21.64 -1.87 -11.96
CA CYS A 297 22.17 -2.95 -11.14
C CYS A 297 23.66 -3.16 -11.40
N ARG A 298 24.50 -2.97 -10.38
CA ARG A 298 25.94 -3.22 -10.47
C ARG A 298 26.33 -4.69 -10.62
N TYR A 299 25.37 -5.60 -10.36
CA TYR A 299 25.53 -7.05 -10.52
C TYR A 299 24.88 -7.58 -11.79
N ALA A 300 24.50 -6.70 -12.74
CA ALA A 300 23.84 -7.12 -13.96
C ALA A 300 24.76 -7.98 -14.82
N THR A 301 24.20 -9.08 -15.35
CA THR A 301 24.85 -10.01 -16.28
C THR A 301 24.04 -10.10 -17.57
N ASP A 302 24.55 -10.80 -18.59
CA ASP A 302 23.89 -10.91 -19.90
C ASP A 302 22.50 -11.54 -19.83
N ILE A 303 22.28 -12.50 -18.91
CA ILE A 303 20.96 -13.12 -18.72
C ILE A 303 19.93 -12.09 -18.23
N CYS A 304 20.35 -11.08 -17.45
CA CYS A 304 19.46 -10.02 -16.99
C CYS A 304 18.90 -9.16 -18.13
N ALA A 305 19.59 -9.11 -19.28
CA ALA A 305 19.10 -8.39 -20.47
C ALA A 305 18.16 -9.25 -21.33
N GLN A 306 18.32 -10.57 -21.26
CA GLN A 306 17.61 -11.51 -22.12
C GLN A 306 16.30 -12.02 -21.51
N THR A 307 16.30 -12.30 -20.21
CA THR A 307 15.20 -12.99 -19.55
C THR A 307 14.77 -12.23 -18.27
N MET A 308 13.45 -12.12 -18.07
CA MET A 308 12.89 -11.62 -16.81
C MET A 308 13.12 -12.66 -15.71
N PRO A 309 13.74 -12.31 -14.57
CA PRO A 309 13.88 -13.25 -13.46
C PRO A 309 12.49 -13.62 -12.91
N GLU A 310 12.32 -14.89 -12.59
CA GLU A 310 11.11 -15.40 -11.97
C GLU A 310 11.02 -14.92 -10.52
N PHE A 311 9.84 -14.45 -10.13
CA PHE A 311 9.54 -14.14 -8.73
C PHE A 311 9.20 -15.44 -8.00
N LYS A 312 10.13 -15.99 -7.26
CA LYS A 312 10.02 -17.30 -6.60
C LYS A 312 10.50 -17.27 -5.16
N GLU A 313 10.04 -18.22 -4.38
CA GLU A 313 10.53 -18.47 -3.04
C GLU A 313 11.97 -19.00 -3.10
N VAL A 314 12.89 -18.27 -2.45
CA VAL A 314 14.34 -18.60 -2.39
C VAL A 314 14.76 -19.12 -1.04
N LYS A 315 14.02 -18.74 0.01
CA LYS A 315 14.08 -19.27 1.39
C LYS A 315 12.65 -19.33 1.91
N PRO A 316 12.35 -20.12 2.95
CA PRO A 316 11.00 -20.18 3.52
C PRO A 316 10.43 -18.79 3.82
N GLY A 317 9.34 -18.42 3.17
CA GLY A 317 8.68 -17.12 3.30
C GLY A 317 9.41 -15.94 2.64
N HIS A 318 10.56 -16.14 1.99
CA HIS A 318 11.33 -15.09 1.32
C HIS A 318 11.34 -15.29 -0.20
N PHE A 319 10.68 -14.41 -0.92
CA PHE A 319 10.53 -14.42 -2.38
C PHE A 319 11.41 -13.35 -3.00
N CYS A 320 12.09 -13.68 -4.09
CA CYS A 320 12.95 -12.73 -4.80
C CYS A 320 12.97 -13.00 -6.31
N ALA A 321 13.02 -11.94 -7.11
CA ALA A 321 13.14 -11.96 -8.57
C ALA A 321 14.54 -11.51 -9.01
N CYS A 322 15.56 -12.35 -8.82
CA CYS A 322 16.94 -12.06 -9.20
C CYS A 322 17.61 -13.30 -9.79
N HIS A 323 18.43 -13.13 -10.87
CA HIS A 323 19.24 -14.22 -11.44
C HIS A 323 20.53 -14.46 -10.65
N ASN A 324 21.04 -13.46 -9.93
CA ASN A 324 22.39 -13.43 -9.36
C ASN A 324 22.38 -13.44 -7.82
N LEU A 325 21.51 -14.25 -7.20
CA LEU A 325 21.34 -14.30 -5.73
C LEU A 325 22.61 -14.68 -4.98
N GLU A 326 23.47 -15.54 -5.61
CA GLU A 326 24.72 -16.03 -4.98
C GLU A 326 25.86 -15.01 -5.02
N THR A 327 25.75 -13.97 -5.86
CA THR A 327 26.80 -12.96 -6.07
C THR A 327 26.47 -11.60 -5.42
N VAL A 328 25.30 -11.52 -4.80
CA VAL A 328 24.80 -10.29 -4.14
C VAL A 328 25.10 -10.40 -2.64
N ASP A 329 26.34 -10.10 -2.25
CA ASP A 329 26.77 -9.99 -0.85
C ASP A 329 26.46 -8.59 -0.29
#